data_bece148e238fc51d3c6cbc0470f54324
#
_entry.id   bece148e238fc51d3c6cbc0470f54324
#
_cell.length_a   1.000
_cell.length_b   1.000
_cell.length_c   1.000
_cell.angle_alpha   90.00
_cell.angle_beta   90.00
_cell.angle_gamma   90.00
#
_symmetry.space_group_name_H-M   'P 1'
#
loop_
_entity.id
_entity.type
_entity.pdbx_description
1 polymer ?
#
loop_
_entity_poly.entity_id
_entity_poly.type
_entity_poly.pdbx_seq_one_letter_code
_entity_poly.pdbx_strand_id
1 'polypeptide(L)'
;MLASENACPARCCWHAAPYRGNQTGSISVMFVGALIIILGFLALALDLSFLTHRKLELQNVADTVALSAAHELDGTPGGITKAVAMASSRFAQGDGRFTYGYGKATMSWSDAAIAFGSSPSGPWSSAGDALSNAGDLLYVRVDTAGLDNAYGSVATLFLTTFTDITSAFTGARAIAGRSGIRVTPLGICAMRDESHRNHDGELEEFGFRRGVAYNLLDLNLPGADTGQTFIVNPVAQATPITDVATLAPFVCTGTMAMSRLSGGTVKVSAGFPMDLLWQQFNSRFGVYGTTANACDARTAPADINIKEFTYNSGAPWMGVTPLQQSAVLLETTARRWTIAGPDKAPAGTQAAAFGPLWSYAKAVPYTSYASMGTPEPATGYTTYDVDDWPTLYTPGQPATSLTTPYPDSEETPTPYSYRSGTLFFKVAPAGNKNLANRRVLHLPMLACPVAGSNATVRGIGKFFMTVPAKKDALYGEFAGLATEQSLGTRIVLYP
;
A
#
# COMPACT_ATOMS: atom_id res chain seq x y z
N MET A 1 -96.86 -82.28 -7.44
CA MET A 1 -96.57 -83.35 -6.44
C MET A 1 -95.72 -82.69 -5.35
N LEU A 2 -96.32 -82.68 -4.23
CA LEU A 2 -95.78 -82.84 -2.88
C LEU A 2 -94.63 -81.95 -2.46
N ALA A 3 -94.85 -80.94 -1.56
CA ALA A 3 -94.89 -81.00 -0.09
C ALA A 3 -93.48 -81.01 0.46
N SER A 4 -93.08 -80.30 1.42
CA SER A 4 -93.61 -79.88 2.73
C SER A 4 -92.65 -78.87 3.34
N GLU A 5 -93.11 -77.79 3.95
CA GLU A 5 -93.08 -77.51 5.37
C GLU A 5 -91.79 -77.85 6.12
N ASN A 6 -91.14 -76.76 6.64
CA ASN A 6 -91.10 -76.53 8.12
C ASN A 6 -90.28 -75.28 8.47
N ALA A 7 -90.94 -74.32 8.97
CA ALA A 7 -90.88 -73.79 10.36
C ALA A 7 -89.56 -73.21 10.87
N CYS A 8 -89.66 -71.92 11.16
CA CYS A 8 -88.98 -71.00 12.04
C CYS A 8 -88.25 -71.59 13.28
N PRO A 9 -87.18 -70.95 13.86
CA PRO A 9 -87.52 -69.81 14.68
C PRO A 9 -86.48 -68.64 14.65
N ALA A 10 -87.00 -67.48 15.00
CA ALA A 10 -86.33 -66.20 15.21
C ALA A 10 -85.11 -66.27 16.20
N ARG A 11 -83.98 -65.78 15.74
CA ARG A 11 -82.94 -65.25 16.68
C ARG A 11 -82.63 -63.83 16.27
N CYS A 12 -82.89 -62.90 17.20
CA CYS A 12 -82.51 -61.51 17.18
C CYS A 12 -80.97 -61.37 17.03
N CYS A 13 -80.53 -60.99 15.84
CA CYS A 13 -79.20 -60.46 15.70
C CYS A 13 -79.22 -58.98 16.02
N TRP A 14 -78.74 -58.61 17.19
CA TRP A 14 -78.42 -57.30 17.52
C TRP A 14 -77.21 -56.92 16.66
N HIS A 15 -77.44 -56.10 15.63
CA HIS A 15 -76.37 -55.38 14.96
C HIS A 15 -75.97 -54.28 15.90
N ALA A 16 -74.81 -54.45 16.58
CA ALA A 16 -74.10 -53.37 17.20
C ALA A 16 -73.59 -52.43 16.07
N ALA A 17 -74.26 -51.31 15.92
CA ALA A 17 -73.77 -50.25 15.04
C ALA A 17 -72.35 -49.86 15.50
N PRO A 18 -71.39 -49.78 14.63
CA PRO A 18 -70.07 -49.27 15.04
C PRO A 18 -70.26 -47.83 15.50
N TYR A 19 -69.94 -47.54 16.78
CA TYR A 19 -69.88 -46.23 17.36
C TYR A 19 -68.83 -45.46 16.63
N ARG A 20 -69.19 -44.68 15.60
CA ARG A 20 -68.31 -43.69 14.99
C ARG A 20 -68.15 -42.56 16.01
N GLY A 21 -67.22 -42.75 16.90
CA GLY A 21 -66.81 -41.64 17.74
C GLY A 21 -66.35 -40.47 16.84
N ASN A 22 -67.08 -39.37 16.95
CA ASN A 22 -66.69 -38.13 16.31
C ASN A 22 -65.33 -37.72 16.88
N GLN A 23 -64.24 -37.97 16.08
CA GLN A 23 -62.87 -37.58 16.42
C GLN A 23 -62.58 -36.06 16.08
N THR A 24 -63.61 -35.27 15.86
CA THR A 24 -63.48 -33.86 15.47
C THR A 24 -62.80 -32.98 16.57
N GLY A 25 -62.81 -33.37 17.84
CA GLY A 25 -62.14 -32.67 18.94
C GLY A 25 -60.62 -32.92 19.00
N SER A 26 -60.17 -34.13 18.60
CA SER A 26 -58.73 -34.49 18.66
C SER A 26 -57.88 -33.72 17.66
N ILE A 27 -58.38 -33.48 16.46
CA ILE A 27 -57.66 -32.74 15.37
C ILE A 27 -57.51 -31.25 15.80
N SER A 28 -58.52 -30.66 16.41
CA SER A 28 -58.46 -29.28 16.89
C SER A 28 -57.39 -29.07 17.97
N VAL A 29 -57.28 -30.02 18.92
CA VAL A 29 -56.25 -29.95 19.98
C VAL A 29 -54.86 -30.16 19.40
N MET A 30 -54.67 -31.11 18.47
CA MET A 30 -53.40 -31.29 17.79
C MET A 30 -53.01 -30.07 16.93
N PHE A 31 -53.99 -29.43 16.27
CA PHE A 31 -53.75 -28.22 15.48
C PHE A 31 -53.31 -27.05 16.36
N VAL A 32 -53.96 -26.82 17.52
CA VAL A 32 -53.61 -25.78 18.49
C VAL A 32 -52.18 -26.02 19.02
N GLY A 33 -51.84 -27.27 19.38
CA GLY A 33 -50.48 -27.63 19.78
C GLY A 33 -49.43 -27.38 18.69
N ALA A 34 -49.71 -27.78 17.45
CA ALA A 34 -48.85 -27.53 16.32
C ALA A 34 -48.69 -26.03 16.00
N LEU A 35 -49.79 -25.26 16.12
CA LEU A 35 -49.78 -23.83 15.92
C LEU A 35 -48.87 -23.10 16.90
N ILE A 36 -48.89 -23.47 18.17
CA ILE A 36 -47.99 -22.90 19.19
C ILE A 36 -46.52 -23.17 18.84
N ILE A 37 -46.19 -24.39 18.41
CA ILE A 37 -44.84 -24.74 17.99
C ILE A 37 -44.40 -23.92 16.76
N ILE A 38 -45.27 -23.81 15.75
CA ILE A 38 -44.99 -23.03 14.54
C ILE A 38 -44.79 -21.54 14.88
N LEU A 39 -45.64 -20.98 15.72
CA LEU A 39 -45.50 -19.60 16.18
C LEU A 39 -44.23 -19.38 16.99
N GLY A 40 -43.81 -20.36 17.80
CA GLY A 40 -42.54 -20.33 18.52
C GLY A 40 -41.33 -20.29 17.58
N PHE A 41 -41.31 -21.12 16.53
CA PHE A 41 -40.24 -21.06 15.54
C PHE A 41 -40.23 -19.77 14.70
N LEU A 42 -41.44 -19.26 14.34
CA LEU A 42 -41.54 -17.97 13.67
C LEU A 42 -41.02 -16.83 14.55
N ALA A 43 -41.36 -16.83 15.83
CA ALA A 43 -40.89 -15.88 16.81
C ALA A 43 -39.35 -15.89 16.91
N LEU A 44 -38.76 -17.07 17.05
CA LEU A 44 -37.28 -17.22 17.08
C LEU A 44 -36.63 -16.75 15.79
N ALA A 45 -37.22 -17.08 14.63
CA ALA A 45 -36.69 -16.68 13.33
C ALA A 45 -36.69 -15.15 13.15
N LEU A 46 -37.74 -14.47 13.61
CA LEU A 46 -37.84 -13.00 13.56
C LEU A 46 -36.82 -12.33 14.48
N ASP A 47 -36.73 -12.77 15.74
CA ASP A 47 -35.79 -12.21 16.69
C ASP A 47 -34.33 -12.44 16.24
N LEU A 48 -34.01 -13.62 15.69
CA LEU A 48 -32.71 -13.92 15.12
C LEU A 48 -32.43 -13.05 13.87
N SER A 49 -33.45 -12.80 13.05
CA SER A 49 -33.33 -11.89 11.89
C SER A 49 -32.98 -10.47 12.33
N PHE A 50 -33.61 -9.93 13.38
CA PHE A 50 -33.25 -8.62 13.93
C PHE A 50 -31.83 -8.59 14.48
N LEU A 51 -31.41 -9.63 15.19
CA LEU A 51 -30.07 -9.74 15.73
C LEU A 51 -28.99 -9.79 14.62
N THR A 52 -29.22 -10.59 13.58
CA THR A 52 -28.31 -10.67 12.44
C THR A 52 -28.23 -9.36 11.66
N HIS A 53 -29.37 -8.70 11.50
CA HIS A 53 -29.41 -7.39 10.84
C HIS A 53 -28.60 -6.34 11.61
N ARG A 54 -28.79 -6.31 12.94
CA ARG A 54 -27.99 -5.41 13.80
C ARG A 54 -26.50 -5.70 13.73
N LYS A 55 -26.12 -6.99 13.71
CA LYS A 55 -24.73 -7.41 13.54
C LYS A 55 -24.14 -6.91 12.23
N LEU A 56 -24.87 -7.00 11.11
CA LEU A 56 -24.43 -6.50 9.82
C LEU A 56 -24.26 -4.97 9.79
N GLU A 57 -25.18 -4.25 10.42
CA GLU A 57 -25.05 -2.79 10.56
C GLU A 57 -23.77 -2.41 11.33
N LEU A 58 -23.57 -3.03 12.50
CA LEU A 58 -22.36 -2.79 13.30
C LEU A 58 -21.08 -3.20 12.57
N GLN A 59 -21.10 -4.29 11.77
CA GLN A 59 -19.97 -4.70 10.95
C GLN A 59 -19.65 -3.65 9.89
N ASN A 60 -20.65 -3.15 9.17
CA ASN A 60 -20.44 -2.09 8.17
C ASN A 60 -19.82 -0.82 8.78
N VAL A 61 -20.24 -0.46 9.98
CA VAL A 61 -19.66 0.67 10.72
C VAL A 61 -18.22 0.36 11.10
N ALA A 62 -17.96 -0.79 11.72
CA ALA A 62 -16.61 -1.18 12.12
C ALA A 62 -15.67 -1.21 10.92
N ASP A 63 -16.09 -1.78 9.78
CA ASP A 63 -15.31 -1.85 8.54
C ASP A 63 -14.98 -0.45 7.99
N THR A 64 -16.00 0.42 7.92
CA THR A 64 -15.83 1.77 7.38
C THR A 64 -14.91 2.61 8.27
N VAL A 65 -15.08 2.53 9.58
CA VAL A 65 -14.28 3.26 10.56
C VAL A 65 -12.84 2.73 10.55
N ALA A 66 -12.64 1.40 10.55
CA ALA A 66 -11.33 0.79 10.54
C ALA A 66 -10.55 1.17 9.27
N LEU A 67 -11.17 1.08 8.08
CA LEU A 67 -10.54 1.48 6.81
C LEU A 67 -10.15 2.96 6.82
N SER A 68 -11.04 3.83 7.29
CA SER A 68 -10.79 5.27 7.30
C SER A 68 -9.69 5.65 8.28
N ALA A 69 -9.67 5.05 9.47
CA ALA A 69 -8.63 5.27 10.46
C ALA A 69 -7.26 4.73 10.01
N ALA A 70 -7.24 3.53 9.41
CA ALA A 70 -6.00 2.93 8.90
C ALA A 70 -5.36 3.76 7.78
N HIS A 71 -6.15 4.54 7.04
CA HIS A 71 -5.64 5.45 6.01
C HIS A 71 -4.75 6.56 6.57
N GLU A 72 -5.03 7.01 7.79
CA GLU A 72 -4.30 8.10 8.46
C GLU A 72 -2.99 7.64 9.12
N LEU A 73 -2.78 6.33 9.24
CA LEU A 73 -1.57 5.81 9.89
C LEU A 73 -0.34 6.01 9.02
N ASP A 74 0.65 6.71 9.57
CA ASP A 74 1.92 7.04 8.93
C ASP A 74 3.15 6.64 9.77
N GLY A 75 2.93 5.96 10.89
CA GLY A 75 4.00 5.58 11.82
C GLY A 75 4.42 6.70 12.76
N THR A 76 3.66 7.80 12.84
CA THR A 76 3.92 8.93 13.74
C THR A 76 2.80 9.10 14.79
N PRO A 77 3.08 9.73 15.94
CA PRO A 77 2.03 10.10 16.90
C PRO A 77 0.92 10.98 16.26
N GLY A 78 1.30 11.84 15.30
CA GLY A 78 0.34 12.64 14.54
C GLY A 78 -0.60 11.80 13.70
N GLY A 79 -0.12 10.71 13.10
CA GLY A 79 -0.93 9.73 12.37
C GLY A 79 -1.94 9.03 13.29
N ILE A 80 -1.53 8.63 14.49
CA ILE A 80 -2.43 8.03 15.50
C ILE A 80 -3.55 9.03 15.89
N THR A 81 -3.18 10.28 16.18
CA THR A 81 -4.17 11.33 16.52
C THR A 81 -5.17 11.55 15.38
N LYS A 82 -4.71 11.62 14.14
CA LYS A 82 -5.58 11.74 12.96
C LYS A 82 -6.47 10.52 12.77
N ALA A 83 -5.95 9.32 13.02
CA ALA A 83 -6.71 8.07 12.91
C ALA A 83 -7.87 8.03 13.91
N VAL A 84 -7.64 8.43 15.16
CA VAL A 84 -8.69 8.53 16.19
C VAL A 84 -9.73 9.58 15.79
N ALA A 85 -9.31 10.76 15.38
CA ALA A 85 -10.21 11.82 14.92
C ALA A 85 -11.04 11.40 13.69
N MET A 86 -10.41 10.69 12.74
CA MET A 86 -11.11 10.16 11.56
C MET A 86 -12.12 9.08 11.94
N ALA A 87 -11.76 8.19 12.88
CA ALA A 87 -12.67 7.17 13.40
C ALA A 87 -13.94 7.80 14.01
N SER A 88 -13.76 8.77 14.90
CA SER A 88 -14.85 9.54 15.50
C SER A 88 -15.72 10.24 14.45
N SER A 89 -15.11 10.92 13.49
CA SER A 89 -15.82 11.62 12.42
C SER A 89 -16.62 10.68 11.53
N ARG A 90 -16.04 9.54 11.12
CA ARG A 90 -16.72 8.56 10.29
C ARG A 90 -17.85 7.85 11.01
N PHE A 91 -17.65 7.60 12.27
CA PHE A 91 -18.71 7.05 13.12
C PHE A 91 -19.91 8.00 13.21
N ALA A 92 -19.67 9.28 13.47
CA ALA A 92 -20.72 10.31 13.50
C ALA A 92 -21.47 10.44 12.15
N GLN A 93 -20.77 10.32 11.01
CA GLN A 93 -21.38 10.34 9.68
C GLN A 93 -22.24 9.09 9.37
N GLY A 94 -22.03 7.99 10.12
CA GLY A 94 -22.81 6.75 9.99
C GLY A 94 -24.18 6.81 10.68
N ASP A 95 -24.39 7.77 11.54
CA ASP A 95 -25.58 7.89 12.42
C ASP A 95 -26.93 7.96 11.65
N GLY A 96 -26.92 8.43 10.40
CA GLY A 96 -28.10 8.44 9.53
C GLY A 96 -28.38 7.12 8.78
N ARG A 97 -27.53 6.11 8.91
CA ARG A 97 -27.63 4.84 8.16
C ARG A 97 -28.26 3.70 8.95
N PHE A 98 -28.46 3.85 10.24
CA PHE A 98 -29.19 2.86 11.04
C PHE A 98 -30.67 2.94 10.74
N THR A 99 -31.12 2.17 9.76
CA THR A 99 -32.43 2.23 9.14
C THR A 99 -33.54 1.69 10.06
N TYR A 100 -33.17 0.87 11.03
CA TYR A 100 -34.12 0.31 11.98
C TYR A 100 -33.97 0.99 13.32
N GLY A 101 -34.90 1.90 13.59
CA GLY A 101 -34.96 2.75 14.76
C GLY A 101 -35.12 2.01 16.09
N TYR A 102 -34.09 1.30 16.49
CA TYR A 102 -33.95 0.80 17.83
C TYR A 102 -33.49 1.95 18.74
N GLY A 103 -34.47 2.73 19.18
CA GLY A 103 -34.22 3.88 20.04
C GLY A 103 -33.49 5.01 19.34
N LYS A 104 -34.02 6.20 19.39
CA LYS A 104 -33.42 7.45 18.83
C LYS A 104 -32.22 7.94 19.66
N ALA A 105 -31.38 7.03 20.16
CA ALA A 105 -30.17 7.41 20.85
C ALA A 105 -29.10 7.77 19.80
N THR A 106 -28.68 9.01 19.77
CA THR A 106 -27.49 9.46 19.04
C THR A 106 -26.31 8.63 19.52
N MET A 107 -25.70 7.86 18.62
CA MET A 107 -24.52 7.07 18.95
C MET A 107 -23.35 8.00 19.21
N SER A 108 -22.63 7.81 20.31
CA SER A 108 -21.42 8.51 20.65
C SER A 108 -20.21 7.61 20.45
N TRP A 109 -19.13 8.16 19.91
CA TRP A 109 -17.85 7.48 19.78
C TRP A 109 -17.18 7.34 21.15
N SER A 110 -16.49 6.22 21.34
CA SER A 110 -15.59 5.99 22.46
C SER A 110 -14.26 5.48 21.94
N ASP A 111 -13.15 6.07 22.39
CA ASP A 111 -11.80 5.64 22.02
C ASP A 111 -11.44 4.24 22.55
N ALA A 112 -12.25 3.68 23.46
CA ALA A 112 -12.14 2.27 23.86
C ALA A 112 -12.49 1.29 22.72
N ALA A 113 -13.19 1.76 21.68
CA ALA A 113 -13.54 0.96 20.52
C ALA A 113 -12.41 0.82 19.48
N ILE A 114 -11.35 1.64 19.57
CA ILE A 114 -10.23 1.61 18.64
C ILE A 114 -8.93 1.16 19.32
N ALA A 115 -8.17 0.32 18.64
CA ALA A 115 -6.85 -0.10 19.07
C ALA A 115 -5.90 -0.21 17.88
N PHE A 116 -4.60 -0.08 18.14
CA PHE A 116 -3.55 -0.03 17.15
C PHE A 116 -2.58 -1.20 17.30
N GLY A 117 -2.08 -1.76 16.22
CA GLY A 117 -1.18 -2.89 16.23
C GLY A 117 -0.13 -2.84 15.13
N SER A 118 0.94 -3.61 15.32
CA SER A 118 2.01 -3.79 14.33
C SER A 118 1.72 -4.93 13.34
N SER A 119 0.73 -5.76 13.64
CA SER A 119 0.28 -6.85 12.76
C SER A 119 -1.24 -7.02 12.83
N PRO A 120 -1.87 -7.71 11.86
CA PRO A 120 -3.31 -7.97 11.89
C PRO A 120 -3.75 -8.87 13.06
N SER A 121 -2.84 -9.65 13.62
CA SER A 121 -3.10 -10.51 14.79
C SER A 121 -2.79 -9.84 16.14
N GLY A 122 -2.29 -8.61 16.15
CA GLY A 122 -1.85 -7.89 17.34
C GLY A 122 -0.37 -8.16 17.68
N PRO A 123 0.11 -7.79 18.85
CA PRO A 123 -0.62 -7.21 19.98
C PRO A 123 -1.28 -5.85 19.70
N TRP A 124 -2.31 -5.51 20.49
CA TRP A 124 -3.09 -4.29 20.33
C TRP A 124 -2.86 -3.32 21.48
N SER A 125 -2.56 -2.07 21.14
CA SER A 125 -2.36 -0.95 22.07
C SER A 125 -3.57 -0.01 22.05
N SER A 126 -3.92 0.55 23.19
CA SER A 126 -4.93 1.60 23.27
C SER A 126 -4.49 2.86 22.51
N ALA A 127 -5.42 3.77 22.21
CA ALA A 127 -5.08 5.03 21.56
C ALA A 127 -4.03 5.85 22.33
N GLY A 128 -4.10 5.84 23.66
CA GLY A 128 -3.13 6.53 24.53
C GLY A 128 -1.74 5.92 24.49
N ASP A 129 -1.64 4.59 24.60
CA ASP A 129 -0.37 3.86 24.57
C ASP A 129 0.30 3.94 23.18
N ALA A 130 -0.53 3.96 22.11
CA ALA A 130 -0.09 4.04 20.74
C ALA A 130 0.67 5.33 20.42
N LEU A 131 0.36 6.45 21.08
CA LEU A 131 1.08 7.71 20.90
C LEU A 131 2.54 7.62 21.30
N SER A 132 2.85 6.79 22.31
CA SER A 132 4.23 6.61 22.80
C SER A 132 5.08 5.69 21.91
N ASN A 133 4.43 4.82 21.11
CA ASN A 133 5.09 3.78 20.30
C ASN A 133 4.54 3.72 18.87
N ALA A 134 4.22 4.86 18.27
CA ALA A 134 3.53 4.95 16.98
C ALA A 134 4.27 4.30 15.79
N GLY A 135 5.60 4.16 15.89
CA GLY A 135 6.48 3.83 14.78
C GLY A 135 6.10 2.57 13.99
N ASP A 136 5.61 1.54 14.64
CA ASP A 136 5.28 0.26 14.00
C ASP A 136 3.77 -0.03 13.93
N LEU A 137 2.94 0.91 14.39
CA LEU A 137 1.51 0.72 14.50
C LEU A 137 0.81 1.15 13.20
N LEU A 138 0.68 0.21 12.25
CA LEU A 138 0.09 0.45 10.93
C LEU A 138 -1.23 -0.32 10.70
N TYR A 139 -1.75 -0.96 11.76
CA TYR A 139 -3.03 -1.66 11.75
C TYR A 139 -3.96 -1.04 12.79
N VAL A 140 -5.23 -0.97 12.43
CA VAL A 140 -6.31 -0.52 13.29
C VAL A 140 -7.28 -1.67 13.50
N ARG A 141 -7.66 -1.89 14.75
CA ARG A 141 -8.79 -2.72 15.11
C ARG A 141 -9.89 -1.83 15.66
N VAL A 142 -11.07 -1.96 15.13
CA VAL A 142 -12.29 -1.36 15.65
C VAL A 142 -13.18 -2.48 16.21
N ASP A 143 -13.56 -2.36 17.48
CA ASP A 143 -14.41 -3.31 18.17
C ASP A 143 -15.61 -2.57 18.76
N THR A 144 -16.80 -2.84 18.25
CA THR A 144 -18.02 -2.16 18.69
C THR A 144 -18.41 -2.50 20.13
N ALA A 145 -17.82 -3.55 20.73
CA ALA A 145 -17.99 -3.83 22.16
C ALA A 145 -17.35 -2.77 23.07
N GLY A 146 -16.41 -1.96 22.55
CA GLY A 146 -15.86 -0.78 23.24
C GLY A 146 -16.74 0.47 23.21
N LEU A 147 -17.85 0.43 22.48
CA LEU A 147 -18.89 1.45 22.49
C LEU A 147 -19.91 1.19 23.60
N ASP A 148 -20.91 2.07 23.73
CA ASP A 148 -22.02 1.83 24.64
C ASP A 148 -22.75 0.51 24.30
N ASN A 149 -22.98 -0.32 25.29
CA ASN A 149 -23.66 -1.62 25.15
C ASN A 149 -25.06 -1.50 24.54
N ALA A 150 -25.70 -0.34 24.65
CA ALA A 150 -27.01 -0.07 24.06
C ALA A 150 -26.99 -0.27 22.52
N TYR A 151 -25.86 -0.04 21.85
CA TYR A 151 -25.78 -0.15 20.40
C TYR A 151 -25.79 -1.61 19.89
N GLY A 152 -25.30 -2.53 20.70
CA GLY A 152 -25.32 -3.97 20.41
C GLY A 152 -26.55 -4.68 20.95
N SER A 153 -27.35 -4.05 21.77
CA SER A 153 -28.55 -4.63 22.38
C SER A 153 -29.73 -4.64 21.39
N VAL A 154 -30.37 -5.76 21.24
CA VAL A 154 -31.58 -5.96 20.42
C VAL A 154 -32.66 -6.54 21.30
N ALA A 155 -33.81 -5.83 21.41
CA ALA A 155 -34.96 -6.36 22.13
C ALA A 155 -35.52 -7.59 21.43
N THR A 156 -35.75 -8.64 22.20
CA THR A 156 -36.37 -9.87 21.72
C THR A 156 -37.87 -9.74 21.89
N LEU A 157 -38.57 -9.35 20.84
CA LEU A 157 -39.99 -9.02 20.90
C LEU A 157 -40.88 -10.26 21.05
N PHE A 158 -40.45 -11.36 20.46
CA PHE A 158 -41.27 -12.58 20.44
C PHE A 158 -40.76 -13.63 21.42
N LEU A 159 -39.44 -13.73 21.64
CA LEU A 159 -38.89 -14.65 22.64
C LEU A 159 -39.33 -14.32 24.06
N THR A 160 -39.56 -13.04 24.40
CA THR A 160 -40.09 -12.62 25.69
C THR A 160 -41.46 -13.23 26.02
N THR A 161 -42.22 -13.63 25.03
CA THR A 161 -43.53 -14.31 25.19
C THR A 161 -43.38 -15.73 25.71
N PHE A 162 -42.23 -16.35 25.43
CA PHE A 162 -42.01 -17.79 25.76
C PHE A 162 -40.85 -17.98 26.75
N THR A 163 -40.04 -16.94 26.97
CA THR A 163 -38.84 -16.99 27.84
C THR A 163 -38.69 -15.65 28.58
N ASP A 164 -37.87 -15.63 29.63
CA ASP A 164 -37.51 -14.40 30.32
C ASP A 164 -36.40 -13.58 29.62
N ILE A 165 -36.03 -13.96 28.39
CA ILE A 165 -35.01 -13.27 27.60
C ILE A 165 -35.64 -12.05 26.95
N THR A 166 -35.35 -10.87 27.50
CA THR A 166 -35.88 -9.58 27.02
C THR A 166 -35.02 -8.89 26.00
N SER A 167 -33.74 -9.23 25.92
CA SER A 167 -32.78 -8.69 24.94
C SER A 167 -31.64 -9.67 24.65
N ALA A 168 -31.10 -9.58 23.45
CA ALA A 168 -29.89 -10.27 23.04
C ALA A 168 -28.83 -9.24 22.66
N PHE A 169 -27.56 -9.56 22.88
CA PHE A 169 -26.43 -8.66 22.55
C PHE A 169 -25.65 -9.19 21.34
N THR A 170 -25.25 -8.27 20.45
CA THR A 170 -24.36 -8.55 19.33
C THR A 170 -23.30 -7.45 19.22
N GLY A 171 -22.15 -7.79 18.71
CA GLY A 171 -21.05 -6.88 18.42
C GLY A 171 -20.39 -7.22 17.09
N ALA A 172 -19.56 -6.33 16.63
CA ALA A 172 -18.78 -6.49 15.41
C ALA A 172 -17.34 -6.03 15.65
N ARG A 173 -16.43 -6.62 14.90
CA ARG A 173 -15.01 -6.28 14.91
C ARG A 173 -14.50 -6.19 13.49
N ALA A 174 -13.67 -5.17 13.22
CA ALA A 174 -12.97 -5.01 11.96
C ALA A 174 -11.50 -4.71 12.22
N ILE A 175 -10.64 -5.26 11.37
CA ILE A 175 -9.21 -4.96 11.36
C ILE A 175 -8.86 -4.44 9.98
N ALA A 176 -8.24 -3.26 9.91
CA ALA A 176 -7.76 -2.68 8.68
C ALA A 176 -6.29 -2.30 8.79
N GLY A 177 -5.57 -2.34 7.69
CA GLY A 177 -4.16 -1.96 7.64
C GLY A 177 -3.61 -1.99 6.23
N ARG A 178 -2.34 -1.66 6.09
CA ARG A 178 -1.67 -1.65 4.79
C ARG A 178 -1.34 -3.06 4.34
N SER A 179 -1.70 -3.39 3.09
CA SER A 179 -1.39 -4.68 2.47
C SER A 179 0.01 -4.76 1.85
N GLY A 180 0.69 -3.61 1.69
CA GLY A 180 2.02 -3.54 1.11
C GLY A 180 2.51 -2.12 0.88
N ILE A 181 3.73 -1.99 0.39
CA ILE A 181 4.36 -0.72 0.02
C ILE A 181 4.87 -0.76 -1.42
N ARG A 182 4.91 0.41 -2.05
CA ARG A 182 5.47 0.59 -3.40
C ARG A 182 6.97 0.74 -3.35
N VAL A 183 7.66 -0.36 -3.09
CA VAL A 183 9.11 -0.45 -3.05
C VAL A 183 9.54 -1.67 -3.87
N THR A 184 10.58 -1.50 -4.66
CA THR A 184 11.16 -2.59 -5.45
C THR A 184 12.13 -3.38 -4.56
N PRO A 185 12.16 -4.72 -4.61
CA PRO A 185 13.00 -5.55 -3.74
C PRO A 185 14.49 -5.54 -4.14
N LEU A 186 14.97 -4.47 -4.73
CA LEU A 186 16.38 -4.20 -5.02
C LEU A 186 16.90 -3.22 -3.97
N GLY A 187 17.72 -3.70 -3.05
CA GLY A 187 18.45 -2.86 -2.10
C GLY A 187 19.77 -2.39 -2.70
N ILE A 188 20.08 -1.13 -2.50
CA ILE A 188 21.35 -0.50 -2.85
C ILE A 188 22.00 0.05 -1.58
N CYS A 189 23.33 0.20 -1.59
CA CYS A 189 24.00 0.82 -0.46
C CYS A 189 23.84 2.33 -0.48
N ALA A 190 23.56 2.91 0.66
CA ALA A 190 23.78 4.33 0.89
C ALA A 190 25.29 4.62 0.76
N MET A 191 25.64 5.69 0.04
CA MET A 191 27.04 6.08 -0.14
C MET A 191 27.56 6.89 1.06
N ARG A 192 26.63 7.39 1.90
CA ARG A 192 26.90 8.06 3.19
C ARG A 192 25.85 7.64 4.21
N ASP A 193 26.17 7.86 5.48
CA ASP A 193 25.30 7.49 6.60
C ASP A 193 24.16 8.48 6.85
N GLU A 194 24.30 9.70 6.38
CA GLU A 194 23.36 10.81 6.62
C GLU A 194 23.28 11.75 5.42
N SER A 195 22.27 12.60 5.44
CA SER A 195 22.14 13.72 4.51
C SER A 195 23.00 14.88 5.01
N HIS A 196 23.65 15.58 4.11
CA HIS A 196 24.54 16.70 4.45
C HIS A 196 24.53 17.77 3.36
N ARG A 197 25.20 18.89 3.65
CA ARG A 197 25.48 19.95 2.70
C ARG A 197 26.70 19.58 1.85
N ASN A 198 26.58 19.64 0.52
CA ASN A 198 27.75 19.53 -0.35
C ASN A 198 28.53 20.85 -0.44
N HIS A 199 29.60 20.88 -1.24
CA HIS A 199 30.45 22.02 -1.39
C HIS A 199 29.70 23.25 -1.94
N ASP A 200 28.74 23.05 -2.83
CA ASP A 200 27.98 24.14 -3.48
C ASP A 200 26.72 24.55 -2.69
N GLY A 201 26.55 24.07 -1.49
CA GLY A 201 25.43 24.40 -0.64
C GLY A 201 24.14 23.63 -0.95
N GLU A 202 24.19 22.63 -1.80
CA GLU A 202 23.08 21.75 -2.15
C GLU A 202 22.91 20.63 -1.13
N LEU A 203 21.70 20.08 -1.08
CA LEU A 203 21.40 18.89 -0.32
C LEU A 203 21.94 17.65 -1.03
N GLU A 204 22.75 16.88 -0.34
CA GLU A 204 23.15 15.54 -0.69
C GLU A 204 22.49 14.56 0.30
N GLU A 205 21.68 13.62 -0.21
CA GLU A 205 20.89 12.71 0.60
C GLU A 205 21.53 11.31 0.55
N PHE A 206 22.16 10.91 1.64
CA PHE A 206 22.87 9.62 1.73
C PHE A 206 23.90 9.37 0.63
N GLY A 207 24.57 10.42 0.17
CA GLY A 207 25.55 10.39 -0.91
C GLY A 207 24.98 10.57 -2.32
N PHE A 208 23.68 10.75 -2.46
CA PHE A 208 23.03 10.99 -3.74
C PHE A 208 22.64 12.45 -3.91
N ARG A 209 22.91 13.00 -5.09
CA ARG A 209 22.49 14.34 -5.49
C ARG A 209 21.28 14.25 -6.42
N ARG A 210 20.27 15.07 -6.18
CA ARG A 210 19.10 15.14 -7.09
C ARG A 210 19.52 15.66 -8.47
N GLY A 211 18.91 15.13 -9.51
CA GLY A 211 19.22 15.51 -10.89
C GLY A 211 20.51 14.89 -11.44
N VAL A 212 20.97 13.80 -10.86
CA VAL A 212 22.07 12.98 -11.37
C VAL A 212 21.60 11.56 -11.58
N ALA A 213 21.91 10.98 -12.75
CA ALA A 213 21.56 9.59 -13.06
C ALA A 213 22.73 8.66 -12.71
N TYR A 214 22.49 7.75 -11.80
CA TYR A 214 23.46 6.74 -11.33
C TYR A 214 23.21 5.40 -11.98
N ASN A 215 24.29 4.64 -12.27
CA ASN A 215 24.14 3.20 -12.49
C ASN A 215 24.01 2.51 -11.12
N LEU A 216 22.79 2.10 -10.79
CA LEU A 216 22.43 1.56 -9.48
C LEU A 216 23.07 0.19 -9.19
N LEU A 217 23.66 -0.46 -10.21
CA LEU A 217 24.33 -1.74 -10.06
C LEU A 217 25.84 -1.58 -9.79
N ASP A 218 26.37 -0.37 -9.97
CA ASP A 218 27.79 -0.08 -9.91
C ASP A 218 28.08 1.17 -9.07
N LEU A 219 27.46 1.24 -7.90
CA LEU A 219 27.70 2.32 -6.94
C LEU A 219 28.99 2.04 -6.18
N ASN A 220 29.93 2.97 -6.24
CA ASN A 220 31.19 2.87 -5.51
C ASN A 220 31.00 3.25 -4.04
N LEU A 221 31.31 2.31 -3.17
CA LEU A 221 31.16 2.41 -1.75
C LEU A 221 32.49 2.65 -1.05
N PRO A 222 32.49 3.32 0.11
CA PRO A 222 33.67 3.40 0.94
C PRO A 222 34.17 1.99 1.32
N GLY A 223 35.38 1.65 0.94
CA GLY A 223 36.01 0.39 1.32
C GLY A 223 35.52 -0.88 0.63
N ALA A 224 34.68 -0.76 -0.41
CA ALA A 224 34.27 -1.88 -1.25
C ALA A 224 34.79 -1.72 -2.68
N ASP A 225 35.23 -2.80 -3.29
CA ASP A 225 35.80 -2.77 -4.65
C ASP A 225 34.74 -2.75 -5.75
N THR A 226 33.49 -3.09 -5.44
CA THR A 226 32.38 -3.11 -6.40
C THR A 226 31.06 -2.69 -5.73
N GLY A 227 30.18 -2.07 -6.50
CA GLY A 227 28.82 -1.76 -6.09
C GLY A 227 28.10 -3.04 -5.65
N GLN A 228 27.63 -3.04 -4.40
CA GLN A 228 26.89 -4.18 -3.86
C GLN A 228 25.40 -3.92 -4.01
N THR A 229 24.70 -4.89 -4.57
CA THR A 229 23.24 -4.91 -4.63
C THR A 229 22.72 -6.07 -3.76
N PHE A 230 21.53 -5.89 -3.25
CA PHE A 230 20.90 -6.85 -2.36
C PHE A 230 19.48 -7.15 -2.81
N ILE A 231 19.06 -8.38 -2.63
CA ILE A 231 17.65 -8.71 -2.60
C ILE A 231 17.13 -8.30 -1.21
N VAL A 232 16.20 -7.36 -1.15
CA VAL A 232 15.44 -7.09 0.07
C VAL A 232 14.23 -8.01 0.06
N ASN A 233 14.06 -8.80 1.13
CA ASN A 233 12.97 -9.78 1.18
C ASN A 233 11.62 -9.11 1.01
N PRO A 234 10.84 -9.42 -0.04
CA PRO A 234 9.61 -8.70 -0.35
C PRO A 234 8.43 -9.06 0.56
N VAL A 235 8.60 -10.04 1.43
CA VAL A 235 7.60 -10.49 2.39
C VAL A 235 8.24 -10.64 3.76
N ALA A 236 7.44 -10.46 4.82
CA ALA A 236 7.89 -10.59 6.20
C ALA A 236 8.13 -12.06 6.56
N GLN A 237 9.23 -12.63 6.09
CA GLN A 237 9.66 -14.02 6.39
C GLN A 237 11.03 -14.03 7.03
N ALA A 238 11.27 -15.05 7.85
CA ALA A 238 12.57 -15.26 8.50
C ALA A 238 13.68 -15.64 7.50
N THR A 239 13.35 -16.38 6.45
CA THR A 239 14.29 -16.83 5.42
C THR A 239 14.22 -15.90 4.21
N PRO A 240 15.34 -15.36 3.72
CA PRO A 240 15.37 -14.55 2.53
C PRO A 240 14.91 -15.31 1.29
N ILE A 241 14.11 -14.66 0.45
CA ILE A 241 13.70 -15.19 -0.85
C ILE A 241 14.81 -14.86 -1.86
N THR A 242 15.33 -15.89 -2.52
CA THR A 242 16.37 -15.76 -3.56
C THR A 242 15.90 -16.30 -4.91
N ASP A 243 14.75 -16.98 -4.93
CA ASP A 243 14.18 -17.55 -6.14
C ASP A 243 13.64 -16.47 -7.09
N VAL A 244 14.10 -16.51 -8.34
CA VAL A 244 13.76 -15.52 -9.37
C VAL A 244 12.27 -15.53 -9.71
N ALA A 245 11.63 -16.69 -9.77
CA ALA A 245 10.21 -16.78 -10.09
C ALA A 245 9.34 -16.11 -9.01
N THR A 246 9.74 -16.25 -7.77
CA THR A 246 9.07 -15.60 -6.62
C THR A 246 9.35 -14.09 -6.58
N LEU A 247 10.55 -13.64 -6.97
CA LEU A 247 10.92 -12.22 -6.97
C LEU A 247 10.31 -11.42 -8.13
N ALA A 248 10.20 -12.05 -9.30
CA ALA A 248 9.78 -11.37 -10.53
C ALA A 248 8.46 -10.58 -10.41
N PRO A 249 7.38 -11.07 -9.79
CA PRO A 249 6.15 -10.31 -9.62
C PRO A 249 6.34 -9.02 -8.82
N PHE A 250 7.18 -9.02 -7.79
CA PHE A 250 7.48 -7.85 -6.98
C PHE A 250 8.31 -6.81 -7.75
N VAL A 251 9.25 -7.26 -8.58
CA VAL A 251 10.01 -6.38 -9.48
C VAL A 251 9.11 -5.79 -10.55
N CYS A 252 8.24 -6.59 -11.15
CA CYS A 252 7.26 -6.16 -12.15
C CYS A 252 6.37 -5.05 -11.61
N THR A 253 5.76 -5.27 -10.46
CA THR A 253 4.84 -4.31 -9.84
C THR A 253 5.56 -3.13 -9.17
N GLY A 254 6.78 -3.36 -8.68
CA GLY A 254 7.50 -2.42 -7.82
C GLY A 254 6.85 -2.29 -6.45
N THR A 255 6.31 -3.39 -5.90
CA THR A 255 5.64 -3.43 -4.60
C THR A 255 6.17 -4.58 -3.75
N MET A 256 6.12 -4.44 -2.45
CA MET A 256 6.42 -5.49 -1.49
C MET A 256 5.22 -5.75 -0.59
N ALA A 257 5.05 -6.98 -0.13
CA ALA A 257 4.00 -7.38 0.81
C ALA A 257 4.46 -7.12 2.27
N MET A 258 4.84 -5.89 2.55
CA MET A 258 5.29 -5.40 3.86
C MET A 258 4.62 -4.06 4.14
N SER A 259 4.38 -3.79 5.42
CA SER A 259 3.73 -2.55 5.85
C SER A 259 4.71 -1.38 5.94
N ARG A 260 5.98 -1.65 6.25
CA ARG A 260 7.02 -0.64 6.51
C ARG A 260 8.42 -1.17 6.22
N LEU A 261 9.35 -0.25 5.88
CA LEU A 261 10.77 -0.52 5.66
C LEU A 261 11.72 0.45 6.35
N SER A 262 11.42 1.77 6.36
CA SER A 262 12.35 2.79 6.84
C SER A 262 12.59 2.71 8.34
N GLY A 263 13.85 2.94 8.75
CA GLY A 263 14.27 2.94 10.15
C GLY A 263 14.25 1.56 10.81
N GLY A 264 13.99 0.49 10.04
CA GLY A 264 13.94 -0.88 10.51
C GLY A 264 15.08 -1.74 9.97
N THR A 265 15.18 -2.95 10.52
CA THR A 265 16.05 -4.00 10.02
C THR A 265 15.26 -4.92 9.11
N VAL A 266 15.78 -5.12 7.89
CA VAL A 266 15.17 -5.98 6.87
C VAL A 266 16.05 -7.18 6.57
N LYS A 267 15.41 -8.28 6.17
CA LYS A 267 16.13 -9.46 5.67
C LYS A 267 16.63 -9.21 4.26
N VAL A 268 17.90 -9.51 4.04
CA VAL A 268 18.54 -9.31 2.72
C VAL A 268 19.39 -10.52 2.33
N SER A 269 19.59 -10.67 1.02
CA SER A 269 20.59 -11.55 0.43
C SER A 269 21.49 -10.73 -0.51
N ALA A 270 22.78 -10.96 -0.46
CA ALA A 270 23.73 -10.33 -1.35
C ALA A 270 23.54 -10.80 -2.80
N GLY A 271 23.73 -9.88 -3.74
CA GLY A 271 23.66 -10.17 -5.16
C GLY A 271 22.21 -10.22 -5.70
N PHE A 272 21.69 -9.06 -6.10
CA PHE A 272 20.42 -9.03 -6.83
C PHE A 272 20.61 -9.65 -8.23
N PRO A 273 19.80 -10.64 -8.66
CA PRO A 273 19.97 -11.35 -9.91
C PRO A 273 19.51 -10.51 -11.12
N MET A 274 20.22 -9.42 -11.37
CA MET A 274 19.86 -8.47 -12.43
C MET A 274 19.95 -9.09 -13.83
N ASP A 275 20.87 -9.97 -14.05
CA ASP A 275 21.04 -10.72 -15.31
C ASP A 275 19.79 -11.54 -15.71
N LEU A 276 18.97 -11.92 -14.72
CA LEU A 276 17.73 -12.67 -14.89
C LEU A 276 16.47 -11.80 -14.80
N LEU A 277 16.54 -10.65 -14.09
CA LEU A 277 15.38 -9.80 -13.78
C LEU A 277 15.38 -8.43 -14.49
N TRP A 278 16.34 -8.12 -15.36
CA TRP A 278 16.39 -6.83 -16.06
C TRP A 278 15.15 -6.55 -16.92
N GLN A 279 14.56 -7.59 -17.54
CA GLN A 279 13.37 -7.44 -18.38
C GLN A 279 12.13 -7.01 -17.57
N GLN A 280 12.03 -7.42 -16.31
CA GLN A 280 10.91 -7.06 -15.43
C GLN A 280 10.88 -5.56 -15.15
N PHE A 281 12.04 -4.90 -15.08
CA PHE A 281 12.13 -3.45 -15.00
C PHE A 281 11.57 -2.76 -16.23
N ASN A 282 11.75 -3.37 -17.41
CA ASN A 282 11.39 -2.79 -18.70
C ASN A 282 9.86 -2.78 -18.98
N SER A 283 9.06 -3.46 -18.15
CA SER A 283 7.59 -3.30 -18.17
C SER A 283 7.18 -1.83 -18.06
N ARG A 284 7.97 -1.01 -17.36
CA ARG A 284 7.76 0.43 -17.20
C ARG A 284 7.87 1.21 -18.50
N PHE A 285 8.58 0.66 -19.48
CA PHE A 285 8.71 1.19 -20.84
C PHE A 285 7.79 0.48 -21.86
N GLY A 286 6.86 -0.36 -21.37
CA GLY A 286 5.95 -1.12 -22.23
C GLY A 286 6.59 -2.34 -22.92
N VAL A 287 7.73 -2.80 -22.39
CA VAL A 287 8.45 -3.98 -22.89
C VAL A 287 8.27 -5.11 -21.87
N TYR A 288 7.53 -6.14 -22.26
CA TYR A 288 7.10 -7.18 -21.32
C TYR A 288 7.87 -8.49 -21.40
N GLY A 289 8.67 -8.70 -22.44
CA GLY A 289 9.39 -9.94 -22.64
C GLY A 289 8.48 -11.16 -22.95
N THR A 290 9.09 -12.31 -23.15
CA THR A 290 8.40 -13.57 -23.50
C THR A 290 8.79 -14.74 -22.58
N THR A 291 9.54 -14.48 -21.52
CA THR A 291 10.00 -15.51 -20.57
C THR A 291 8.88 -15.95 -19.62
N ALA A 292 9.06 -17.08 -18.96
CA ALA A 292 8.09 -17.58 -17.98
C ALA A 292 7.80 -16.58 -16.83
N ASN A 293 8.76 -15.70 -16.51
CA ASN A 293 8.64 -14.67 -15.47
C ASN A 293 8.33 -13.29 -16.05
N ALA A 294 7.79 -13.21 -17.27
CA ALA A 294 7.40 -11.94 -17.89
C ALA A 294 6.34 -11.21 -17.08
N CYS A 295 6.42 -9.89 -17.08
CA CYS A 295 5.40 -9.07 -16.43
C CYS A 295 4.08 -9.09 -17.22
N ASP A 296 2.96 -9.11 -16.51
CA ASP A 296 1.63 -8.89 -17.11
C ASP A 296 1.34 -7.39 -17.16
N ALA A 297 1.00 -6.88 -18.32
CA ALA A 297 0.70 -5.48 -18.56
C ALA A 297 -0.52 -4.95 -17.74
N ARG A 298 -1.40 -5.85 -17.27
CA ARG A 298 -2.54 -5.49 -16.42
C ARG A 298 -2.13 -5.23 -14.98
N THR A 299 -1.15 -5.97 -14.47
CA THR A 299 -0.65 -5.84 -13.09
C THR A 299 0.56 -4.92 -13.00
N ALA A 300 1.35 -4.85 -14.06
CA ALA A 300 2.53 -4.02 -14.17
C ALA A 300 2.46 -3.13 -15.43
N PRO A 301 1.50 -2.19 -15.52
CA PRO A 301 1.33 -1.35 -16.70
C PRO A 301 2.56 -0.50 -16.97
N ALA A 302 2.70 -0.05 -18.20
CA ALA A 302 3.74 0.90 -18.59
C ALA A 302 3.51 2.29 -17.97
N ASP A 303 4.55 3.10 -17.98
CA ASP A 303 4.44 4.52 -17.69
C ASP A 303 3.61 5.24 -18.76
N ILE A 304 3.00 6.36 -18.41
CA ILE A 304 2.31 7.23 -19.36
C ILE A 304 3.26 7.85 -20.38
N ASN A 305 4.54 8.02 -19.99
CA ASN A 305 5.61 8.53 -20.84
C ASN A 305 6.77 7.53 -20.87
N ILE A 306 6.87 6.76 -21.95
CA ILE A 306 7.94 5.78 -22.16
C ILE A 306 9.11 6.31 -23.00
N LYS A 307 9.25 7.63 -23.16
CA LYS A 307 10.39 8.23 -23.85
C LYS A 307 11.66 7.97 -23.04
N GLU A 308 12.59 7.26 -23.62
CA GLU A 308 13.91 7.01 -23.05
C GLU A 308 14.90 8.12 -23.41
N PHE A 309 15.97 8.26 -22.63
CA PHE A 309 17.08 9.11 -22.99
C PHE A 309 17.66 8.64 -24.32
N THR A 310 17.78 9.57 -25.24
CA THR A 310 18.47 9.37 -26.52
C THR A 310 19.28 10.60 -26.81
N TYR A 311 20.48 10.42 -27.40
CA TYR A 311 21.26 11.57 -27.83
C TYR A 311 20.42 12.45 -28.76
N ASN A 312 20.32 13.73 -28.41
CA ASN A 312 19.57 14.71 -29.19
C ASN A 312 20.16 16.11 -28.99
N SER A 313 20.80 16.62 -30.04
CA SER A 313 21.43 17.95 -29.99
C SER A 313 20.45 19.11 -29.80
N GLY A 314 19.14 18.87 -30.01
CA GLY A 314 18.09 19.87 -29.77
C GLY A 314 17.63 19.93 -28.29
N ALA A 315 18.11 19.03 -27.44
CA ALA A 315 17.85 19.04 -26.02
C ALA A 315 19.19 19.10 -25.27
N PRO A 316 19.55 20.23 -24.63
CA PRO A 316 20.88 20.45 -24.06
C PRO A 316 21.37 19.31 -23.18
N TRP A 317 20.56 18.77 -22.26
CA TRP A 317 20.93 17.66 -21.39
C TRP A 317 20.99 16.30 -22.11
N MET A 318 20.41 16.17 -23.30
CA MET A 318 20.53 14.99 -24.17
C MET A 318 21.59 15.14 -25.25
N GLY A 319 22.18 16.32 -25.42
CA GLY A 319 23.18 16.64 -26.44
C GLY A 319 24.59 16.17 -26.12
N VAL A 320 24.75 15.36 -25.09
CA VAL A 320 26.04 14.85 -24.61
C VAL A 320 25.96 13.34 -24.47
N THR A 321 27.01 12.63 -24.92
CA THR A 321 27.12 11.19 -24.65
C THR A 321 27.46 10.99 -23.18
N PRO A 322 26.60 10.33 -22.37
CA PRO A 322 26.85 10.16 -20.94
C PRO A 322 28.02 9.20 -20.70
N LEU A 323 28.71 9.40 -19.60
CA LEU A 323 29.64 8.39 -19.07
C LEU A 323 28.87 7.15 -18.66
N GLN A 324 29.55 6.01 -18.64
CA GLN A 324 28.94 4.73 -18.25
C GLN A 324 28.34 4.80 -16.83
N GLN A 325 28.95 5.57 -15.95
CA GLN A 325 28.45 5.83 -14.62
C GLN A 325 28.60 7.31 -14.31
N SER A 326 27.61 7.86 -13.63
CA SER A 326 27.62 9.21 -13.07
C SER A 326 28.48 9.26 -11.81
N ALA A 327 29.72 8.83 -11.94
CA ALA A 327 30.62 8.67 -10.83
C ALA A 327 31.92 9.39 -11.10
N VAL A 328 32.33 10.18 -10.14
CA VAL A 328 33.64 10.85 -10.14
C VAL A 328 34.34 10.46 -8.85
N LEU A 329 35.64 10.25 -8.92
CA LEU A 329 36.42 9.98 -7.74
C LEU A 329 36.43 11.22 -6.86
N LEU A 330 35.66 11.18 -5.76
CA LEU A 330 35.60 12.28 -4.80
C LEU A 330 36.77 12.27 -3.84
N GLU A 331 37.26 11.10 -3.50
CA GLU A 331 38.32 10.91 -2.54
C GLU A 331 39.16 9.70 -2.91
N THR A 332 40.46 9.94 -3.13
CA THR A 332 41.40 8.89 -3.54
C THR A 332 41.63 7.83 -2.47
N THR A 333 41.60 8.21 -1.21
CA THR A 333 41.86 7.31 -0.08
C THR A 333 40.71 6.38 0.20
N ALA A 334 39.45 6.85 0.06
CA ALA A 334 38.26 6.07 0.30
C ALA A 334 37.67 5.44 -0.96
N ARG A 335 38.25 5.68 -2.14
CA ARG A 335 37.77 5.21 -3.44
C ARG A 335 36.28 5.49 -3.68
N ARG A 336 35.82 6.65 -3.22
CA ARG A 336 34.44 7.04 -3.39
C ARG A 336 34.21 7.66 -4.76
N TRP A 337 33.24 7.15 -5.47
CA TRP A 337 32.80 7.65 -6.75
C TRP A 337 31.36 8.15 -6.63
N THR A 338 31.18 9.46 -6.74
CA THR A 338 29.85 10.04 -6.84
C THR A 338 29.95 11.45 -7.41
N ILE A 339 28.87 11.94 -8.01
CA ILE A 339 28.69 13.34 -8.32
C ILE A 339 27.72 13.90 -7.31
N ALA A 340 28.23 14.27 -6.16
CA ALA A 340 27.47 14.99 -5.14
C ALA A 340 27.44 16.50 -5.39
N GLY A 341 28.42 17.02 -6.15
CA GLY A 341 28.50 18.44 -6.50
C GLY A 341 29.07 18.61 -7.91
N PRO A 342 28.68 19.67 -8.63
CA PRO A 342 29.11 19.90 -10.00
C PRO A 342 30.62 20.17 -10.14
N ASP A 343 31.25 20.70 -9.12
CA ASP A 343 32.68 20.96 -9.05
C ASP A 343 33.55 19.69 -8.97
N LYS A 344 32.92 18.55 -8.71
CA LYS A 344 33.61 17.25 -8.60
C LYS A 344 33.78 16.54 -9.93
N ALA A 345 33.10 16.99 -10.99
CA ALA A 345 33.26 16.41 -12.31
C ALA A 345 34.64 16.76 -12.91
N PRO A 346 35.34 15.80 -13.53
CA PRO A 346 36.60 16.08 -14.20
C PRO A 346 36.44 17.13 -15.31
N ALA A 347 37.41 18.00 -15.49
CA ALA A 347 37.38 19.00 -16.54
C ALA A 347 37.17 18.39 -17.92
N GLY A 348 36.27 18.95 -18.72
CA GLY A 348 35.93 18.46 -20.06
C GLY A 348 34.92 17.31 -20.09
N THR A 349 34.49 16.79 -18.94
CA THR A 349 33.52 15.68 -18.84
C THR A 349 32.28 16.00 -18.03
N GLN A 350 32.10 17.26 -17.64
CA GLN A 350 31.12 17.72 -16.67
C GLN A 350 29.69 17.32 -17.04
N ALA A 351 29.24 17.65 -18.23
CA ALA A 351 27.90 17.31 -18.68
C ALA A 351 27.70 15.79 -18.82
N ALA A 352 28.69 15.08 -19.35
CA ALA A 352 28.67 13.63 -19.48
C ALA A 352 28.61 12.91 -18.12
N ALA A 353 29.21 13.51 -17.10
CA ALA A 353 29.28 12.93 -15.76
C ALA A 353 27.97 12.91 -14.99
N PHE A 354 26.95 13.66 -15.44
CA PHE A 354 25.58 13.56 -14.88
C PHE A 354 24.82 12.32 -15.35
N GLY A 355 25.40 11.51 -16.24
CA GLY A 355 24.81 10.29 -16.77
C GLY A 355 23.72 10.55 -17.82
N PRO A 356 22.94 9.51 -18.17
CA PRO A 356 21.79 9.65 -19.07
C PRO A 356 20.66 10.41 -18.34
N LEU A 357 20.81 11.72 -18.28
CA LEU A 357 19.97 12.62 -17.49
C LEU A 357 18.64 12.91 -18.21
N TRP A 358 17.54 12.87 -17.49
CA TRP A 358 16.20 13.25 -17.98
C TRP A 358 15.72 14.58 -17.44
N SER A 359 16.49 15.20 -16.55
CA SER A 359 16.10 16.40 -15.80
C SER A 359 14.73 16.21 -15.11
N TYR A 360 14.52 15.02 -14.58
CA TYR A 360 13.30 14.66 -13.86
C TYR A 360 13.24 15.37 -12.50
N ALA A 361 14.38 15.53 -11.84
CA ALA A 361 14.48 16.18 -10.56
C ALA A 361 15.52 17.31 -10.61
N LYS A 362 15.28 18.36 -9.83
CA LYS A 362 16.22 19.48 -9.62
C LYS A 362 16.93 19.29 -8.29
N ALA A 363 18.19 19.73 -8.23
CA ALA A 363 18.88 19.88 -6.96
C ALA A 363 18.13 20.88 -6.06
N VAL A 364 18.28 20.74 -4.76
CA VAL A 364 17.64 21.61 -3.75
C VAL A 364 18.68 22.13 -2.78
N PRO A 365 18.55 23.37 -2.27
CA PRO A 365 19.49 23.92 -1.31
C PRO A 365 19.38 23.22 0.06
N TYR A 366 20.51 22.97 0.68
CA TYR A 366 20.55 22.39 2.03
C TYR A 366 19.80 23.23 3.07
N THR A 367 19.82 24.54 2.90
CA THR A 367 19.11 25.47 3.79
C THR A 367 17.60 25.22 3.78
N SER A 368 17.02 24.91 2.62
CA SER A 368 15.60 24.55 2.53
C SER A 368 15.31 23.24 3.28
N TYR A 369 16.17 22.26 3.13
CA TYR A 369 16.08 20.99 3.87
C TYR A 369 16.20 21.21 5.38
N ALA A 370 17.23 21.93 5.82
CA ALA A 370 17.48 22.18 7.23
C ALA A 370 16.37 22.99 7.91
N SER A 371 15.72 23.91 7.18
CA SER A 371 14.62 24.72 7.72
C SER A 371 13.31 23.95 7.80
N MET A 372 13.13 22.93 6.99
CA MET A 372 11.88 22.13 6.91
C MET A 372 11.92 20.86 7.75
N GLY A 373 13.09 20.54 8.32
CA GLY A 373 13.27 19.35 9.16
C GLY A 373 13.45 18.05 8.40
N THR A 374 13.78 17.03 9.15
CA THR A 374 14.00 15.66 8.65
C THR A 374 12.97 14.70 9.24
N PRO A 375 12.54 13.66 8.55
CA PRO A 375 12.79 13.33 7.15
C PRO A 375 12.09 14.32 6.21
N GLU A 376 12.14 14.11 4.91
CA GLU A 376 11.58 14.94 3.86
C GLU A 376 10.26 15.63 4.23
N PRO A 377 10.12 16.95 4.10
CA PRO A 377 8.90 17.67 4.44
C PRO A 377 7.74 17.31 3.48
N ALA A 378 6.52 17.35 4.00
CA ALA A 378 5.32 16.99 3.25
C ALA A 378 5.03 17.94 2.06
N THR A 379 5.48 19.18 2.15
CA THR A 379 5.22 20.24 1.16
C THR A 379 6.30 20.38 0.10
N GLY A 380 7.30 19.51 0.12
CA GLY A 380 8.41 19.58 -0.81
C GLY A 380 9.42 20.68 -0.46
N TYR A 381 10.52 20.68 -1.18
CA TYR A 381 11.58 21.65 -1.04
C TYR A 381 11.33 22.84 -1.96
N THR A 382 11.86 24.01 -1.57
CA THR A 382 12.04 25.10 -2.51
C THR A 382 13.02 24.62 -3.58
N THR A 383 12.56 24.48 -4.79
CA THR A 383 13.40 24.10 -5.92
C THR A 383 14.04 25.34 -6.49
N TYR A 384 15.25 25.19 -7.01
CA TYR A 384 15.84 26.23 -7.84
C TYR A 384 15.02 26.43 -9.12
N ASP A 385 14.93 27.65 -9.58
CA ASP A 385 14.33 27.96 -10.87
C ASP A 385 15.34 27.85 -12.02
N VAL A 386 14.93 28.26 -13.21
CA VAL A 386 15.76 28.18 -14.41
C VAL A 386 16.99 29.10 -14.33
N ASP A 387 16.90 30.21 -13.62
CA ASP A 387 17.99 31.16 -13.49
C ASP A 387 19.10 30.64 -12.54
N ASP A 388 18.74 29.71 -11.66
CA ASP A 388 19.71 29.02 -10.79
C ASP A 388 20.46 27.88 -11.49
N TRP A 389 20.02 27.48 -12.69
CA TRP A 389 20.62 26.38 -13.43
C TRP A 389 22.15 26.47 -13.61
N PRO A 390 22.74 27.62 -13.96
CA PRO A 390 24.19 27.77 -14.07
C PRO A 390 24.94 27.41 -12.79
N THR A 391 24.37 27.78 -11.65
CA THR A 391 24.98 27.51 -10.35
C THR A 391 24.92 26.02 -10.00
N LEU A 392 23.80 25.38 -10.29
CA LEU A 392 23.52 24.00 -9.91
C LEU A 392 24.26 22.96 -10.74
N TYR A 393 24.44 23.24 -12.03
CA TYR A 393 24.94 22.26 -12.99
C TYR A 393 26.28 22.66 -13.62
N THR A 394 26.90 23.73 -13.12
CA THR A 394 28.28 24.06 -13.52
C THR A 394 29.26 23.14 -12.77
N PRO A 395 30.18 22.48 -13.45
CA PRO A 395 30.51 22.55 -14.86
C PRO A 395 29.74 21.58 -15.77
N GLY A 396 28.80 20.80 -15.26
CA GLY A 396 28.05 19.78 -16.01
C GLY A 396 26.84 20.29 -16.77
N GLN A 397 26.66 21.61 -16.78
CA GLN A 397 25.54 22.27 -17.38
C GLN A 397 25.47 22.07 -18.91
N PRO A 398 24.33 21.68 -19.46
CA PRO A 398 24.09 21.77 -20.91
C PRO A 398 24.15 23.22 -21.38
N ALA A 399 24.57 23.47 -22.62
CA ALA A 399 24.73 24.81 -23.17
C ALA A 399 23.43 25.65 -23.00
N THR A 400 23.55 26.79 -22.36
CA THR A 400 22.46 27.65 -21.90
C THR A 400 21.72 28.41 -22.98
N SER A 401 22.22 28.45 -24.21
CA SER A 401 21.69 29.30 -25.28
C SER A 401 20.46 28.73 -25.99
N LEU A 402 20.01 27.55 -25.64
CA LEU A 402 19.02 26.80 -26.42
C LEU A 402 17.86 26.31 -25.58
N THR A 403 17.03 27.16 -25.09
CA THR A 403 15.89 26.78 -24.28
C THR A 403 16.26 26.23 -22.90
N THR A 404 15.56 26.64 -21.94
CA THR A 404 15.68 26.16 -20.58
C THR A 404 15.55 24.63 -20.56
N PRO A 405 16.46 23.90 -19.89
CA PRO A 405 16.34 22.46 -19.78
C PRO A 405 15.10 22.01 -19.02
N TYR A 406 14.51 22.91 -18.25
CA TYR A 406 13.23 22.72 -17.58
C TYR A 406 12.18 23.65 -18.17
N PRO A 407 10.88 23.23 -18.19
CA PRO A 407 9.78 24.11 -18.51
C PRO A 407 9.77 25.35 -17.61
N ASP A 408 9.40 26.50 -18.18
CA ASP A 408 9.33 27.76 -17.45
C ASP A 408 8.14 27.83 -16.47
N SER A 409 7.18 26.93 -16.59
CA SER A 409 6.00 26.94 -15.74
C SER A 409 6.19 26.07 -14.49
N GLU A 410 5.68 26.56 -13.35
CA GLU A 410 5.62 25.79 -12.10
C GLU A 410 4.77 24.53 -12.22
N GLU A 411 3.79 24.54 -13.12
CA GLU A 411 2.89 23.41 -13.36
C GLU A 411 3.57 22.21 -14.04
N THR A 412 4.68 22.45 -14.75
CA THR A 412 5.44 21.42 -15.43
C THR A 412 6.93 21.55 -15.13
N PRO A 413 7.34 21.26 -13.89
CA PRO A 413 8.71 21.52 -13.43
C PRO A 413 9.78 20.66 -14.09
N THR A 414 9.40 19.60 -14.83
CA THR A 414 10.35 18.69 -15.50
C THR A 414 9.87 18.27 -16.87
N PRO A 415 10.79 17.89 -17.80
CA PRO A 415 10.45 17.42 -19.13
C PRO A 415 9.51 16.19 -19.15
N TYR A 416 9.53 15.38 -18.11
CA TYR A 416 8.62 14.24 -17.97
C TYR A 416 7.14 14.66 -17.96
N SER A 417 6.84 15.83 -17.45
CA SER A 417 5.48 16.38 -17.38
C SER A 417 4.94 16.82 -18.73
N TYR A 418 5.79 17.05 -19.73
CA TYR A 418 5.35 17.36 -21.10
C TYR A 418 4.68 16.14 -21.74
N ARG A 419 3.47 16.32 -22.20
CA ARG A 419 2.68 15.26 -22.86
C ARG A 419 2.51 15.50 -24.36
N SER A 420 3.37 16.30 -24.98
CA SER A 420 3.34 16.62 -26.40
C SER A 420 4.73 16.68 -27.00
N GLY A 421 4.82 16.38 -28.28
CA GLY A 421 6.08 16.39 -29.02
C GLY A 421 6.94 15.13 -28.83
N THR A 422 7.69 14.77 -29.87
CA THR A 422 8.49 13.54 -29.89
C THR A 422 9.78 13.62 -29.09
N LEU A 423 10.18 14.85 -28.73
CA LEU A 423 11.42 15.09 -28.01
C LEU A 423 11.33 14.61 -26.55
N PHE A 424 10.23 14.91 -25.88
CA PHE A 424 10.04 14.66 -24.44
C PHE A 424 8.99 13.60 -24.13
N PHE A 425 8.22 13.19 -25.14
CA PHE A 425 7.07 12.32 -24.91
C PHE A 425 7.00 11.19 -25.93
N LYS A 426 6.73 10.00 -25.42
CA LYS A 426 6.37 8.83 -26.20
C LYS A 426 5.30 8.07 -25.40
N VAL A 427 4.12 7.98 -25.98
CA VAL A 427 3.02 7.21 -25.38
C VAL A 427 3.31 5.72 -25.45
N ALA A 428 2.97 4.99 -24.40
CA ALA A 428 3.05 3.52 -24.44
C ALA A 428 2.00 2.94 -25.41
N PRO A 429 2.24 1.74 -25.95
CA PRO A 429 1.30 1.08 -26.84
C PRO A 429 -0.11 1.03 -26.28
N ALA A 430 -1.12 1.24 -27.13
CA ALA A 430 -2.51 1.19 -26.74
C ALA A 430 -2.94 -0.20 -26.28
N GLY A 431 -3.91 -0.26 -25.36
CA GLY A 431 -4.51 -1.50 -24.89
C GLY A 431 -4.46 -1.74 -23.39
N ASN A 432 -3.61 -1.00 -22.67
CA ASN A 432 -3.48 -1.11 -21.22
C ASN A 432 -3.62 0.26 -20.55
N LYS A 433 -4.06 0.25 -19.29
CA LYS A 433 -4.17 1.48 -18.49
C LYS A 433 -2.79 1.89 -17.99
N ASN A 434 -2.10 2.74 -18.73
CA ASN A 434 -0.81 3.28 -18.34
C ASN A 434 -0.92 4.15 -17.08
N LEU A 435 0.10 4.13 -16.23
CA LEU A 435 0.12 4.86 -14.96
C LEU A 435 1.30 5.84 -14.92
N ALA A 436 1.06 7.03 -14.38
CA ALA A 436 2.12 8.02 -14.15
C ALA A 436 3.12 7.52 -13.09
N ASN A 437 4.36 7.98 -13.23
CA ASN A 437 5.46 7.71 -12.31
C ASN A 437 5.83 6.21 -12.15
N ARG A 438 5.45 5.38 -13.11
CA ARG A 438 5.87 3.96 -13.10
C ARG A 438 7.37 3.78 -13.27
N ARG A 439 8.03 4.72 -13.92
CA ARG A 439 9.48 4.75 -14.10
C ARG A 439 10.24 5.17 -12.84
N VAL A 440 9.56 5.71 -11.83
CA VAL A 440 10.18 6.01 -10.54
C VAL A 440 10.30 4.72 -9.73
N LEU A 441 11.52 4.27 -9.54
CA LEU A 441 11.85 3.16 -8.65
C LEU A 441 11.99 3.69 -7.24
N HIS A 442 11.32 3.07 -6.30
CA HIS A 442 11.55 3.29 -4.89
C HIS A 442 12.47 2.17 -4.40
N LEU A 443 13.69 2.51 -4.02
CA LEU A 443 14.73 1.56 -3.64
C LEU A 443 15.16 1.76 -2.19
N PRO A 444 15.22 0.68 -1.38
CA PRO A 444 15.79 0.76 -0.04
C PRO A 444 17.29 1.07 -0.13
N MET A 445 17.72 2.13 0.52
CA MET A 445 19.12 2.49 0.72
C MET A 445 19.60 1.89 2.04
N LEU A 446 20.52 0.97 1.95
CA LEU A 446 20.99 0.16 3.08
C LEU A 446 22.24 0.77 3.71
N ALA A 447 22.38 0.62 5.01
CA ALA A 447 23.63 0.87 5.70
C ALA A 447 24.64 -0.22 5.32
N CYS A 448 25.72 0.14 4.64
CA CYS A 448 26.76 -0.79 4.22
C CYS A 448 28.08 -0.51 4.96
N PRO A 449 28.94 -1.54 5.17
CA PRO A 449 28.78 -2.91 4.69
C PRO A 449 27.69 -3.70 5.46
N VAL A 450 26.96 -4.55 4.74
CA VAL A 450 25.95 -5.42 5.34
C VAL A 450 26.60 -6.69 5.88
N ALA A 451 26.46 -6.93 7.17
CA ALA A 451 26.96 -8.13 7.82
C ALA A 451 25.83 -9.18 7.95
N GLY A 452 26.00 -10.31 7.26
CA GLY A 452 25.02 -11.41 7.31
C GLY A 452 23.74 -11.13 6.51
N SER A 453 22.59 -11.58 7.03
CA SER A 453 21.30 -11.51 6.33
C SER A 453 20.36 -10.39 6.80
N ASN A 454 20.87 -9.45 7.59
CA ASN A 454 20.09 -8.31 8.09
C ASN A 454 20.76 -7.01 7.68
N ALA A 455 19.96 -6.07 7.19
CA ALA A 455 20.42 -4.74 6.84
C ALA A 455 19.52 -3.67 7.47
N THR A 456 20.12 -2.55 7.86
CA THR A 456 19.37 -1.37 8.31
C THR A 456 19.03 -0.53 7.08
N VAL A 457 17.77 -0.14 6.93
CA VAL A 457 17.31 0.75 5.88
C VAL A 457 17.48 2.20 6.35
N ARG A 458 18.36 2.96 5.70
CA ARG A 458 18.59 4.39 5.98
C ARG A 458 17.46 5.26 5.46
N GLY A 459 16.91 4.91 4.30
CA GLY A 459 15.83 5.61 3.66
C GLY A 459 15.40 4.90 2.38
N ILE A 460 14.38 5.41 1.74
CA ILE A 460 13.92 4.91 0.45
C ILE A 460 14.13 6.00 -0.58
N GLY A 461 15.04 5.75 -1.52
CA GLY A 461 15.36 6.66 -2.61
C GLY A 461 14.38 6.55 -3.77
N LYS A 462 14.02 7.68 -4.36
CA LYS A 462 13.29 7.78 -5.63
C LYS A 462 14.29 7.85 -6.77
N PHE A 463 14.26 6.89 -7.68
CA PHE A 463 15.14 6.84 -8.84
C PHE A 463 14.32 6.74 -10.11
N PHE A 464 14.33 7.79 -10.92
CA PHE A 464 13.61 7.81 -12.20
C PHE A 464 14.43 7.08 -13.27
N MET A 465 13.90 5.99 -13.82
CA MET A 465 14.56 5.25 -14.88
C MET A 465 14.66 6.07 -16.17
N THR A 466 15.86 6.40 -16.56
CA THR A 466 16.14 7.26 -17.72
C THR A 466 16.19 6.49 -19.03
N VAL A 467 16.60 5.23 -18.97
CA VAL A 467 16.66 4.28 -20.08
C VAL A 467 16.14 2.91 -19.62
N PRO A 468 15.74 2.03 -20.54
CA PRO A 468 15.45 0.64 -20.21
C PRO A 468 16.65 -0.06 -19.56
N ALA A 469 16.36 -0.91 -18.59
CA ALA A 469 17.36 -1.69 -17.88
C ALA A 469 18.06 -2.69 -18.82
N LYS A 470 19.32 -2.99 -18.51
CA LYS A 470 20.14 -4.03 -19.14
C LYS A 470 20.64 -5.00 -18.07
N LYS A 471 21.25 -6.09 -18.48
CA LYS A 471 21.81 -7.09 -17.56
C LYS A 471 22.85 -6.51 -16.60
N ASP A 472 23.58 -5.53 -17.04
CA ASP A 472 24.74 -4.91 -16.39
C ASP A 472 24.52 -3.44 -16.04
N ALA A 473 23.34 -2.88 -16.34
CA ALA A 473 23.08 -1.47 -16.10
C ALA A 473 21.61 -1.18 -15.75
N LEU A 474 21.42 -0.39 -14.71
CA LEU A 474 20.13 0.17 -14.28
C LEU A 474 20.34 1.66 -13.95
N TYR A 475 20.07 2.53 -14.91
CA TYR A 475 20.24 3.96 -14.72
C TYR A 475 18.99 4.59 -14.11
N GLY A 476 19.17 5.21 -12.94
CA GLY A 476 18.14 5.94 -12.25
C GLY A 476 18.60 7.35 -11.88
N GLU A 477 17.88 8.38 -12.34
CA GLU A 477 18.08 9.76 -11.91
C GLU A 477 17.49 9.93 -10.52
N PHE A 478 18.32 10.34 -9.56
CA PHE A 478 17.89 10.48 -8.17
C PHE A 478 16.95 11.68 -8.01
N ALA A 479 15.82 11.46 -7.39
CA ALA A 479 14.74 12.43 -7.21
C ALA A 479 14.38 12.66 -5.72
N GLY A 480 15.33 12.38 -4.83
CA GLY A 480 15.16 12.57 -3.39
C GLY A 480 14.59 11.34 -2.69
N LEU A 481 14.34 11.48 -1.40
CA LEU A 481 13.76 10.43 -0.58
C LEU A 481 12.25 10.30 -0.80
N ALA A 482 11.72 9.15 -0.52
CA ALA A 482 10.29 8.90 -0.46
C ALA A 482 9.85 8.79 1.00
N THR A 483 8.73 9.42 1.35
CA THR A 483 8.08 9.21 2.63
C THR A 483 7.31 7.91 2.62
N GLU A 484 7.26 7.19 3.72
CA GLU A 484 6.50 5.95 3.80
C GLU A 484 5.00 6.13 3.53
N GLN A 485 4.46 7.29 3.89
CA GLN A 485 3.08 7.65 3.60
C GLN A 485 2.80 7.65 2.09
N SER A 486 3.74 8.19 1.29
CA SER A 486 3.62 8.21 -0.18
C SER A 486 3.76 6.83 -0.82
N LEU A 487 4.39 5.89 -0.11
CA LEU A 487 4.66 4.53 -0.58
C LEU A 487 3.54 3.54 -0.26
N GLY A 488 2.66 3.85 0.68
CA GLY A 488 1.55 2.98 1.05
C GLY A 488 0.73 2.57 -0.16
N THR A 489 0.42 1.27 -0.25
CA THR A 489 -0.39 0.75 -1.34
C THR A 489 -1.88 0.82 -0.99
N ARG A 490 -2.50 -0.30 -0.79
CA ARG A 490 -3.91 -0.42 -0.44
C ARG A 490 -4.09 -0.58 1.06
N ILE A 491 -5.10 0.08 1.59
CA ILE A 491 -5.66 -0.29 2.88
C ILE A 491 -6.68 -1.39 2.61
N VAL A 492 -6.60 -2.47 3.36
CA VAL A 492 -7.50 -3.63 3.24
C VAL A 492 -8.02 -4.03 4.60
N LEU A 493 -9.19 -4.68 4.59
CA LEU A 493 -9.70 -5.38 5.77
C LEU A 493 -9.03 -6.74 5.88
N TYR A 494 -8.69 -7.12 7.10
CA TYR A 494 -8.18 -8.42 7.46
C TYR A 494 -9.27 -9.23 8.16
N PRO A 495 -9.38 -10.53 7.88
CA PRO A 495 -10.38 -11.41 8.50
C PRO A 495 -10.16 -11.60 10.01
#